data_a1e6826962460ee5cda21282fbdbf2f0
#
_entry.id   a1e6826962460ee5cda21282fbdbf2f0
#
_cell.length_a   1.000
_cell.length_b   1.000
_cell.length_c   1.000
_cell.angle_alpha   90.00
_cell.angle_beta   90.00
_cell.angle_gamma   90.00
#
_symmetry.space_group_name_H-M   'P 1'
#
loop_
_entity.id
_entity.type
_entity.pdbx_description
1 polymer ?
#
loop_
_entity_poly.entity_id
_entity_poly.type
_entity_poly.pdbx_seq_one_letter_code
_entity_poly.pdbx_strand_id
1 'polypeptide(L)'
;MFAFIFGKNWMLSLAELISYFEKEGVEWSFVDLTKKALMVEAEIWPEMIDELGGTLKIVQIDKWFDFVDLNKQDFGDYVDWPISVYGSHLLFKDVKKRFKRFPKDGVISHTDLIKKKIREVCLIFGMKTCYFGETIAVSNPYDFKKRDESRPVQRHELAIAPSRARILVNLSQARESIMDPFCGIGTIGQEALLAGIPKIFLSDIDKRAVEWSKRNMEWAKKAFKKKGSVIIETKDARNLTGSVEAIATEPDLGPRLQYRISEVDAKQIIGYLTDLYRAFFRSAHGVLNTGGRIAIVLPCINAKSGKVFVHKMFDGYRPVSLFEKIPQPYRDYLKIRNTILDEEREEGKARVVVREFCVYRKV
;
A
#
# COMPACT_ATOMS: atom_id res chain seq x y z
N MET A 1 18.43 -14.57 -2.40
CA MET A 1 17.51 -13.83 -3.32
C MET A 1 16.07 -14.03 -2.84
N PHE A 2 15.23 -12.99 -2.95
CA PHE A 2 13.82 -13.07 -2.53
C PHE A 2 12.92 -12.43 -3.57
N ALA A 3 11.66 -12.90 -3.64
CA ALA A 3 10.61 -12.28 -4.42
C ALA A 3 9.45 -11.85 -3.52
N PHE A 4 8.98 -10.62 -3.72
CA PHE A 4 7.82 -10.04 -3.05
C PHE A 4 6.64 -10.04 -4.00
N ILE A 5 5.64 -10.87 -3.72
CA ILE A 5 4.44 -10.98 -4.56
C ILE A 5 3.47 -9.86 -4.20
N PHE A 6 3.08 -9.07 -5.19
CA PHE A 6 2.23 -7.91 -5.03
C PHE A 6 0.74 -8.23 -4.96
N GLY A 7 0.02 -7.39 -4.25
CA GLY A 7 -1.43 -7.34 -4.27
C GLY A 7 -2.00 -6.76 -5.58
N LYS A 8 -3.29 -6.44 -5.56
CA LYS A 8 -4.02 -5.97 -6.76
C LYS A 8 -3.41 -4.70 -7.37
N ASN A 9 -3.04 -3.74 -6.54
CA ASN A 9 -2.36 -2.52 -6.97
C ASN A 9 -0.85 -2.69 -6.81
N TRP A 10 -0.22 -3.28 -7.83
CA TRP A 10 1.20 -3.60 -7.80
C TRP A 10 2.11 -2.37 -7.66
N MET A 11 1.73 -1.22 -8.24
CA MET A 11 2.52 0.02 -8.11
C MET A 11 2.49 0.54 -6.68
N LEU A 12 1.35 0.46 -6.02
CA LEU A 12 1.21 0.87 -4.63
C LEU A 12 1.98 -0.09 -3.70
N SER A 13 1.92 -1.41 -3.96
CA SER A 13 2.71 -2.41 -3.24
C SER A 13 4.21 -2.20 -3.42
N LEU A 14 4.66 -1.89 -4.65
CA LEU A 14 6.06 -1.59 -4.94
C LEU A 14 6.54 -0.33 -4.21
N ALA A 15 5.75 0.74 -4.25
CA ALA A 15 6.06 2.01 -3.58
C ALA A 15 6.17 1.83 -2.06
N GLU A 16 5.24 1.09 -1.47
CA GLU A 16 5.28 0.73 -0.05
C GLU A 16 6.55 -0.04 0.29
N LEU A 17 6.84 -1.10 -0.47
CA LEU A 17 7.98 -1.97 -0.19
C LEU A 17 9.31 -1.21 -0.24
N ILE A 18 9.51 -0.36 -1.26
CA ILE A 18 10.71 0.47 -1.36
C ILE A 18 10.79 1.44 -0.17
N SER A 19 9.69 2.11 0.17
CA SER A 19 9.65 3.04 1.32
C SER A 19 9.89 2.32 2.65
N TYR A 20 9.39 1.09 2.79
CA TYR A 20 9.62 0.26 3.96
C TYR A 20 11.09 -0.16 4.07
N PHE A 21 11.72 -0.61 2.98
CA PHE A 21 13.15 -0.94 2.97
C PHE A 21 14.01 0.28 3.35
N GLU A 22 13.70 1.45 2.80
CA GLU A 22 14.40 2.69 3.18
C GLU A 22 14.21 3.02 4.66
N LYS A 23 12.97 2.89 5.17
CA LYS A 23 12.66 3.13 6.56
C LYS A 23 13.43 2.18 7.47
N GLU A 24 13.44 0.88 7.20
CA GLU A 24 14.06 -0.12 8.06
C GLU A 24 15.59 -0.26 7.83
N GLY A 25 16.15 0.48 6.86
CA GLY A 25 17.57 0.40 6.53
C GLY A 25 17.96 -0.91 5.87
N VAL A 26 17.02 -1.57 5.19
CA VAL A 26 17.29 -2.79 4.43
C VAL A 26 18.10 -2.44 3.19
N GLU A 27 19.33 -2.93 3.15
CA GLU A 27 20.13 -2.86 1.95
C GLU A 27 19.68 -3.92 0.94
N TRP A 28 19.42 -3.50 -0.29
CA TRP A 28 18.96 -4.40 -1.34
C TRP A 28 19.47 -4.02 -2.71
N SER A 29 19.66 -5.03 -3.56
CA SER A 29 19.99 -4.89 -4.96
C SER A 29 18.84 -5.37 -5.82
N PHE A 30 18.53 -4.60 -6.86
CA PHE A 30 17.52 -4.93 -7.84
C PHE A 30 17.94 -6.14 -8.68
N VAL A 31 17.02 -7.11 -8.86
CA VAL A 31 17.23 -8.28 -9.74
C VAL A 31 16.28 -8.25 -10.92
N ASP A 32 14.95 -8.22 -10.66
CA ASP A 32 13.94 -8.22 -11.72
C ASP A 32 12.63 -7.63 -11.20
N LEU A 33 11.75 -7.19 -12.09
CA LEU A 33 10.45 -6.62 -11.74
C LEU A 33 9.38 -6.98 -12.77
N THR A 34 8.24 -7.42 -12.27
CA THR A 34 7.00 -7.59 -13.06
C THR A 34 5.83 -6.89 -12.36
N LYS A 35 4.67 -6.85 -13.02
CA LYS A 35 3.44 -6.39 -12.34
C LYS A 35 2.96 -7.33 -11.23
N LYS A 36 3.63 -8.46 -11.03
CA LYS A 36 3.27 -9.46 -10.00
C LYS A 36 4.24 -9.55 -8.86
N ALA A 37 5.52 -9.25 -9.10
CA ALA A 37 6.56 -9.39 -8.10
C ALA A 37 7.77 -8.49 -8.36
N LEU A 38 8.46 -8.11 -7.28
CA LEU A 38 9.83 -7.59 -7.26
C LEU A 38 10.77 -8.68 -6.78
N MET A 39 11.84 -8.95 -7.52
CA MET A 39 12.94 -9.83 -7.14
C MET A 39 14.14 -8.99 -6.69
N VAL A 40 14.71 -9.33 -5.53
CA VAL A 40 15.83 -8.60 -4.92
C VAL A 40 16.86 -9.54 -4.28
N GLU A 41 18.11 -9.09 -4.24
CA GLU A 41 19.10 -9.59 -3.29
C GLU A 41 19.05 -8.71 -2.05
N ALA A 42 18.73 -9.31 -0.90
CA ALA A 42 18.65 -8.62 0.40
C ALA A 42 18.68 -9.64 1.54
N GLU A 43 18.92 -9.17 2.76
CA GLU A 43 18.59 -9.94 3.96
C GLU A 43 17.14 -9.68 4.34
N ILE A 44 16.33 -10.74 4.37
CA ILE A 44 14.88 -10.64 4.59
C ILE A 44 14.46 -11.59 5.72
N TRP A 45 13.63 -11.08 6.63
CA TRP A 45 12.99 -11.87 7.67
C TRP A 45 11.49 -12.07 7.37
N PRO A 46 10.94 -13.28 7.59
CA PRO A 46 9.56 -13.60 7.21
C PRO A 46 8.50 -12.71 7.85
N GLU A 47 8.72 -12.24 9.09
CA GLU A 47 7.79 -11.42 9.86
C GLU A 47 7.57 -10.03 9.23
N MET A 48 8.46 -9.59 8.35
CA MET A 48 8.29 -8.37 7.55
C MET A 48 6.93 -8.33 6.83
N ILE A 49 6.37 -9.48 6.49
CA ILE A 49 5.08 -9.57 5.80
C ILE A 49 3.93 -8.92 6.60
N ASP A 50 3.99 -8.97 7.92
CA ASP A 50 2.96 -8.43 8.82
C ASP A 50 3.00 -6.90 8.90
N GLU A 51 4.10 -6.30 8.46
CA GLU A 51 4.30 -4.86 8.42
C GLU A 51 3.87 -4.23 7.07
N LEU A 52 3.53 -5.04 6.08
CA LEU A 52 3.19 -4.60 4.73
C LEU A 52 1.69 -4.70 4.45
N GLY A 53 1.12 -3.64 3.87
CA GLY A 53 -0.30 -3.57 3.47
C GLY A 53 -0.57 -4.06 2.05
N GLY A 54 0.44 -4.01 1.17
CA GLY A 54 0.32 -4.29 -0.26
C GLY A 54 0.98 -5.58 -0.73
N THR A 55 1.87 -6.18 0.05
CA THR A 55 2.56 -7.43 -0.28
C THR A 55 1.76 -8.64 0.18
N LEU A 56 1.67 -9.66 -0.66
CA LEU A 56 0.88 -10.87 -0.40
C LEU A 56 1.72 -12.05 0.11
N LYS A 57 2.93 -12.21 -0.42
CA LYS A 57 3.83 -13.31 -0.07
C LYS A 57 5.28 -12.86 -0.19
N ILE A 58 6.14 -13.51 0.58
CA ILE A 58 7.59 -13.47 0.40
C ILE A 58 8.03 -14.88 0.01
N VAL A 59 8.78 -14.97 -1.07
CA VAL A 59 9.30 -16.22 -1.63
C VAL A 59 10.82 -16.18 -1.57
N GLN A 60 11.42 -17.18 -0.96
CA GLN A 60 12.86 -17.40 -1.03
C GLN A 60 13.18 -18.12 -2.34
N ILE A 61 14.01 -17.52 -3.18
CA ILE A 61 14.35 -18.07 -4.50
C ILE A 61 15.54 -19.01 -4.37
N ASP A 62 15.32 -20.26 -4.79
CA ASP A 62 16.32 -21.33 -4.76
C ASP A 62 16.98 -21.51 -6.12
N LYS A 63 16.22 -21.32 -7.21
CA LYS A 63 16.69 -21.51 -8.59
C LYS A 63 16.16 -20.42 -9.50
N TRP A 64 16.96 -20.08 -10.53
CA TRP A 64 16.53 -19.22 -11.64
C TRP A 64 17.14 -19.73 -12.95
N PHE A 65 16.41 -19.59 -14.04
CA PHE A 65 16.80 -20.12 -15.36
C PHE A 65 16.04 -19.40 -16.47
N ASP A 66 16.54 -19.49 -17.71
CA ASP A 66 15.87 -18.90 -18.86
C ASP A 66 14.55 -19.61 -19.18
N PHE A 67 13.56 -18.90 -19.73
CA PHE A 67 12.25 -19.47 -20.10
C PHE A 67 12.36 -20.70 -21.01
N VAL A 68 13.29 -20.69 -21.96
CA VAL A 68 13.53 -21.79 -22.91
C VAL A 68 13.99 -23.07 -22.23
N ASP A 69 14.56 -22.96 -21.05
CA ASP A 69 15.07 -24.09 -20.28
C ASP A 69 14.08 -24.66 -19.26
N LEU A 70 12.86 -24.12 -19.17
CA LEU A 70 11.84 -24.59 -18.23
C LEU A 70 11.63 -26.11 -18.31
N ASN A 71 11.57 -26.66 -19.53
CA ASN A 71 11.33 -28.08 -19.74
C ASN A 71 12.55 -28.97 -19.41
N LYS A 72 13.73 -28.39 -19.27
CA LYS A 72 14.97 -29.09 -18.90
C LYS A 72 15.21 -29.09 -17.39
N GLN A 73 14.46 -28.29 -16.62
CA GLN A 73 14.68 -28.16 -15.18
C GLN A 73 14.24 -29.41 -14.42
N ASP A 74 15.04 -29.81 -13.47
CA ASP A 74 14.66 -30.78 -12.45
C ASP A 74 14.19 -30.03 -11.19
N PHE A 75 12.97 -30.31 -10.77
CA PHE A 75 12.37 -29.74 -9.57
C PHE A 75 12.44 -30.68 -8.35
N GLY A 76 13.02 -31.86 -8.50
CA GLY A 76 13.19 -32.83 -7.41
C GLY A 76 11.87 -33.13 -6.70
N ASP A 77 11.91 -33.20 -5.36
CA ASP A 77 10.75 -33.50 -4.51
C ASP A 77 9.66 -32.41 -4.55
N TYR A 78 9.94 -31.22 -5.05
CA TYR A 78 8.96 -30.14 -5.17
C TYR A 78 7.82 -30.45 -6.14
N VAL A 79 7.94 -31.45 -7.01
CA VAL A 79 6.87 -31.87 -7.95
C VAL A 79 5.60 -32.36 -7.22
N ASP A 80 5.75 -32.78 -5.97
CA ASP A 80 4.65 -33.19 -5.09
C ASP A 80 4.05 -32.08 -4.26
N TRP A 81 4.68 -30.90 -4.28
CA TRP A 81 4.21 -29.75 -3.52
C TRP A 81 3.17 -28.94 -4.30
N PRO A 82 2.26 -28.27 -3.59
CA PRO A 82 1.42 -27.27 -4.19
C PRO A 82 2.26 -26.13 -4.77
N ILE A 83 1.91 -25.69 -5.98
CA ILE A 83 2.62 -24.61 -6.69
C ILE A 83 1.70 -23.45 -7.03
N SER A 84 2.20 -22.23 -6.88
CA SER A 84 1.61 -21.02 -7.46
C SER A 84 2.48 -20.49 -8.60
N VAL A 85 1.82 -20.04 -9.67
CA VAL A 85 2.50 -19.50 -10.86
C VAL A 85 2.10 -18.05 -11.09
N TYR A 86 3.09 -17.17 -11.18
CA TYR A 86 2.91 -15.75 -11.40
C TYR A 86 3.51 -15.30 -12.73
N GLY A 87 2.72 -14.68 -13.60
CA GLY A 87 3.18 -14.12 -14.86
C GLY A 87 2.48 -14.71 -16.08
N SER A 88 3.21 -15.37 -16.99
CA SER A 88 2.67 -15.78 -18.28
C SER A 88 1.70 -16.96 -18.20
N HIS A 89 0.45 -16.77 -18.59
CA HIS A 89 -0.54 -17.85 -18.72
C HIS A 89 -0.21 -18.84 -19.86
N LEU A 90 0.62 -18.45 -20.82
CA LEU A 90 0.99 -19.28 -21.98
C LEU A 90 1.75 -20.54 -21.55
N LEU A 91 2.54 -20.47 -20.49
CA LEU A 91 3.36 -21.57 -19.99
C LEU A 91 2.67 -22.41 -18.90
N PHE A 92 1.44 -22.08 -18.50
CA PHE A 92 0.70 -22.83 -17.47
C PHE A 92 0.52 -24.30 -17.82
N LYS A 93 0.29 -24.62 -19.10
CA LYS A 93 0.10 -26.02 -19.54
C LYS A 93 1.36 -26.85 -19.32
N ASP A 94 2.54 -26.28 -19.56
CA ASP A 94 3.81 -26.99 -19.41
C ASP A 94 4.17 -27.17 -17.94
N VAL A 95 3.96 -26.12 -17.11
CA VAL A 95 4.12 -26.22 -15.66
C VAL A 95 3.15 -27.25 -15.07
N LYS A 96 1.85 -27.23 -15.48
CA LYS A 96 0.83 -28.15 -14.99
C LYS A 96 1.17 -29.63 -15.22
N LYS A 97 1.85 -29.96 -16.33
CA LYS A 97 2.29 -31.34 -16.61
C LYS A 97 3.35 -31.83 -15.63
N ARG A 98 4.07 -30.96 -14.99
CA ARG A 98 5.23 -31.27 -14.15
C ARG A 98 4.92 -31.34 -12.66
N PHE A 99 3.84 -30.68 -12.21
CA PHE A 99 3.46 -30.60 -10.81
C PHE A 99 2.13 -31.33 -10.56
N LYS A 100 2.12 -32.23 -9.60
CA LYS A 100 0.93 -33.02 -9.26
C LYS A 100 -0.19 -32.19 -8.62
N ARG A 101 0.16 -31.13 -7.90
CA ARG A 101 -0.77 -30.26 -7.15
C ARG A 101 -0.84 -28.86 -7.75
N PHE A 102 -1.26 -28.79 -9.01
CA PHE A 102 -1.46 -27.51 -9.70
C PHE A 102 -2.87 -26.99 -9.47
N PRO A 103 -3.05 -25.78 -8.87
CA PRO A 103 -4.37 -25.23 -8.59
C PRO A 103 -5.09 -24.80 -9.87
N LYS A 104 -6.44 -24.82 -9.84
CA LYS A 104 -7.28 -24.48 -11.00
C LYS A 104 -6.95 -23.09 -11.59
N ASP A 105 -6.74 -22.11 -10.71
CA ASP A 105 -6.48 -20.72 -11.08
C ASP A 105 -4.97 -20.38 -11.15
N GLY A 106 -4.11 -21.39 -11.11
CA GLY A 106 -2.65 -21.24 -11.17
C GLY A 106 -2.02 -20.67 -9.89
N VAL A 107 -2.82 -20.27 -8.89
CA VAL A 107 -2.35 -19.70 -7.63
C VAL A 107 -3.14 -20.30 -6.45
N ILE A 108 -2.43 -20.69 -5.39
CA ILE A 108 -3.06 -21.19 -4.16
C ILE A 108 -3.60 -20.01 -3.36
N SER A 109 -4.80 -20.16 -2.83
CA SER A 109 -5.43 -19.10 -2.05
C SER A 109 -4.67 -18.87 -0.73
N HIS A 110 -4.57 -17.62 -0.29
CA HIS A 110 -3.97 -17.27 1.01
C HIS A 110 -4.70 -17.96 2.16
N THR A 111 -6.03 -18.10 2.04
CA THR A 111 -6.85 -18.81 3.02
C THR A 111 -6.39 -20.26 3.20
N ASP A 112 -6.11 -20.96 2.10
CA ASP A 112 -5.66 -22.36 2.18
C ASP A 112 -4.25 -22.46 2.75
N LEU A 113 -3.34 -21.57 2.35
CA LEU A 113 -1.97 -21.54 2.88
C LEU A 113 -1.96 -21.35 4.40
N ILE A 114 -2.73 -20.37 4.89
CA ILE A 114 -2.75 -19.99 6.31
C ILE A 114 -3.52 -21.03 7.13
N LYS A 115 -4.77 -21.36 6.75
CA LYS A 115 -5.63 -22.26 7.54
C LYS A 115 -5.13 -23.69 7.54
N LYS A 116 -4.64 -24.18 6.41
CA LYS A 116 -4.18 -25.56 6.25
C LYS A 116 -2.69 -25.72 6.48
N LYS A 117 -1.96 -24.63 6.76
CA LYS A 117 -0.50 -24.59 6.92
C LYS A 117 0.23 -25.33 5.78
N ILE A 118 -0.23 -25.09 4.56
CA ILE A 118 0.32 -25.74 3.36
C ILE A 118 1.65 -25.08 3.02
N ARG A 119 2.71 -25.87 2.84
CA ARG A 119 3.94 -25.42 2.19
C ARG A 119 3.70 -25.30 0.69
N GLU A 120 4.23 -24.26 0.09
CA GLU A 120 4.01 -23.91 -1.32
C GLU A 120 5.32 -23.54 -1.97
N VAL A 121 5.50 -23.93 -3.22
CA VAL A 121 6.52 -23.34 -4.09
C VAL A 121 5.89 -22.39 -5.09
N CYS A 122 6.67 -21.42 -5.52
CA CYS A 122 6.28 -20.44 -6.52
C CYS A 122 7.17 -20.53 -7.75
N LEU A 123 6.56 -20.41 -8.93
CA LEU A 123 7.25 -20.15 -10.18
C LEU A 123 6.85 -18.76 -10.68
N ILE A 124 7.82 -17.87 -10.78
CA ILE A 124 7.60 -16.46 -11.12
C ILE A 124 8.29 -16.17 -12.45
N PHE A 125 7.50 -15.75 -13.44
CA PHE A 125 8.02 -15.34 -14.73
C PHE A 125 8.39 -13.88 -14.73
N GLY A 126 9.69 -13.60 -14.76
CA GLY A 126 10.27 -12.27 -14.92
C GLY A 126 10.27 -11.79 -16.38
N MET A 127 11.17 -10.87 -16.75
CA MET A 127 11.26 -10.42 -18.15
C MET A 127 11.82 -11.50 -19.10
N LYS A 128 12.87 -12.21 -18.69
CA LYS A 128 13.53 -13.27 -19.47
C LYS A 128 13.80 -14.52 -18.64
N THR A 129 13.71 -14.41 -17.34
CA THR A 129 14.12 -15.42 -16.35
C THR A 129 12.93 -15.94 -15.60
N CYS A 130 12.90 -17.26 -15.36
CA CYS A 130 12.01 -17.91 -14.41
C CYS A 130 12.72 -17.96 -13.06
N TYR A 131 11.99 -17.62 -12.00
CA TYR A 131 12.43 -17.73 -10.62
C TYR A 131 11.58 -18.77 -9.90
N PHE A 132 12.23 -19.71 -9.25
CA PHE A 132 11.58 -20.80 -8.53
C PHE A 132 12.06 -20.83 -7.08
N GLY A 133 11.14 -20.97 -6.14
CA GLY A 133 11.47 -21.02 -4.74
C GLY A 133 10.28 -21.29 -3.81
N GLU A 134 10.57 -21.36 -2.51
CA GLU A 134 9.57 -21.65 -1.48
C GLU A 134 8.95 -20.37 -0.92
N THR A 135 7.64 -20.37 -0.68
CA THR A 135 6.96 -19.30 0.06
C THR A 135 7.34 -19.40 1.54
N ILE A 136 8.02 -18.37 2.05
CA ILE A 136 8.45 -18.29 3.46
C ILE A 136 7.51 -17.48 4.33
N ALA A 137 6.72 -16.57 3.75
CA ALA A 137 5.75 -15.76 4.47
C ALA A 137 4.52 -15.44 3.60
N VAL A 138 3.37 -15.36 4.26
CA VAL A 138 2.07 -15.07 3.61
C VAL A 138 1.33 -14.03 4.43
N SER A 139 0.91 -12.92 3.81
CA SER A 139 0.07 -11.91 4.43
C SER A 139 -1.28 -12.51 4.83
N ASN A 140 -1.72 -12.22 6.05
CA ASN A 140 -2.99 -12.70 6.56
C ASN A 140 -4.13 -11.70 6.27
N PRO A 141 -4.99 -11.91 5.26
CA PRO A 141 -6.08 -10.99 4.94
C PRO A 141 -7.13 -10.90 6.05
N TYR A 142 -7.24 -11.93 6.92
CA TYR A 142 -8.17 -11.91 8.05
C TYR A 142 -7.79 -10.89 9.11
N ASP A 143 -6.51 -10.56 9.26
CA ASP A 143 -6.08 -9.56 10.22
C ASP A 143 -6.52 -8.16 9.80
N PHE A 144 -6.40 -7.82 8.51
CA PHE A 144 -6.93 -6.58 7.98
C PHE A 144 -8.47 -6.54 8.07
N LYS A 145 -9.14 -7.64 7.72
CA LYS A 145 -10.59 -7.77 7.83
C LYS A 145 -11.05 -7.61 9.29
N LYS A 146 -10.39 -8.28 10.24
CA LYS A 146 -10.68 -8.14 11.68
C LYS A 146 -10.54 -6.70 12.15
N ARG A 147 -9.48 -5.99 11.72
CA ARG A 147 -9.27 -4.58 12.04
C ARG A 147 -10.37 -3.67 11.49
N ASP A 148 -10.93 -4.01 10.34
CA ASP A 148 -12.01 -3.25 9.71
C ASP A 148 -13.39 -3.54 10.32
N GLU A 149 -13.72 -4.82 10.51
CA GLU A 149 -15.06 -5.27 10.87
C GLU A 149 -15.32 -5.37 12.39
N SER A 150 -14.25 -5.54 13.22
CA SER A 150 -14.43 -5.71 14.67
C SER A 150 -14.31 -4.42 15.48
N ARG A 151 -13.94 -3.30 14.85
CA ARG A 151 -13.88 -1.99 15.55
C ARG A 151 -15.28 -1.49 15.94
N PRO A 152 -15.41 -0.78 17.07
CA PRO A 152 -16.71 -0.32 17.58
C PRO A 152 -17.49 0.59 16.64
N VAL A 153 -16.76 1.44 15.87
CA VAL A 153 -17.38 2.35 14.90
C VAL A 153 -16.90 2.00 13.50
N GLN A 154 -17.85 1.67 12.64
CA GLN A 154 -17.65 1.29 11.25
C GLN A 154 -18.28 2.33 10.32
N ARG A 155 -17.53 2.77 9.32
CA ARG A 155 -17.96 3.71 8.28
C ARG A 155 -17.29 3.33 6.97
N HIS A 156 -17.52 2.09 6.52
CA HIS A 156 -16.85 1.52 5.34
C HIS A 156 -16.94 2.39 4.09
N GLU A 157 -17.98 3.19 3.99
CA GLU A 157 -18.19 4.09 2.85
C GLU A 157 -17.28 5.33 2.85
N LEU A 158 -16.81 5.76 4.03
CA LEU A 158 -16.06 7.00 4.23
C LEU A 158 -14.62 6.75 4.67
N ALA A 159 -14.32 5.57 5.16
CA ALA A 159 -13.01 5.26 5.71
C ALA A 159 -12.10 4.58 4.69
N ILE A 160 -10.82 4.93 4.75
CA ILE A 160 -9.79 4.17 4.03
C ILE A 160 -9.69 2.74 4.60
N ALA A 161 -9.49 1.75 3.72
CA ALA A 161 -9.29 0.37 4.16
C ALA A 161 -7.99 0.21 4.97
N PRO A 162 -7.95 -0.64 6.02
CA PRO A 162 -6.77 -0.81 6.87
C PRO A 162 -5.47 -1.11 6.10
N SER A 163 -5.52 -1.92 5.04
CA SER A 163 -4.33 -2.20 4.22
C SER A 163 -3.79 -0.95 3.51
N ARG A 164 -4.66 -0.05 3.03
CA ARG A 164 -4.25 1.23 2.43
C ARG A 164 -3.74 2.20 3.47
N ALA A 165 -4.35 2.21 4.65
CA ALA A 165 -3.87 3.00 5.78
C ALA A 165 -2.45 2.55 6.20
N ARG A 166 -2.20 1.23 6.26
CA ARG A 166 -0.87 0.67 6.51
C ARG A 166 0.14 1.14 5.46
N ILE A 167 -0.24 1.11 4.19
CA ILE A 167 0.62 1.60 3.11
C ILE A 167 0.95 3.10 3.30
N LEU A 168 -0.04 3.94 3.63
CA LEU A 168 0.22 5.37 3.89
C LEU A 168 1.19 5.58 5.06
N VAL A 169 1.03 4.82 6.15
CA VAL A 169 1.95 4.83 7.28
C VAL A 169 3.37 4.47 6.84
N ASN A 170 3.54 3.41 6.04
CA ASN A 170 4.84 3.01 5.52
C ASN A 170 5.45 4.05 4.56
N LEU A 171 4.63 4.64 3.67
CA LEU A 171 5.06 5.70 2.76
C LEU A 171 5.52 6.97 3.50
N SER A 172 4.94 7.27 4.66
CA SER A 172 5.32 8.42 5.49
C SER A 172 6.68 8.25 6.16
N GLN A 173 7.17 7.02 6.30
CA GLN A 173 8.41 6.65 6.99
C GLN A 173 8.47 7.10 8.46
N ALA A 174 7.33 7.29 9.11
CA ALA A 174 7.26 7.63 10.53
C ALA A 174 7.90 6.53 11.40
N ARG A 175 8.68 6.94 12.41
CA ARG A 175 9.29 6.07 13.43
C ARG A 175 8.90 6.49 14.83
N GLU A 176 9.03 7.78 15.15
CA GLU A 176 8.83 8.33 16.50
C GLU A 176 7.46 9.00 16.67
N SER A 177 6.98 9.68 15.61
CA SER A 177 5.70 10.36 15.69
C SER A 177 5.03 10.51 14.33
N ILE A 178 3.69 10.41 14.34
CA ILE A 178 2.86 10.57 13.15
C ILE A 178 1.63 11.40 13.46
N MET A 179 1.19 12.20 12.48
CA MET A 179 -0.04 12.96 12.57
C MET A 179 -1.00 12.59 11.42
N ASP A 180 -2.30 12.48 11.75
CA ASP A 180 -3.40 12.43 10.79
C ASP A 180 -4.39 13.54 11.12
N PRO A 181 -4.35 14.68 10.39
CA PRO A 181 -5.20 15.84 10.64
C PRO A 181 -6.58 15.79 9.99
N PHE A 182 -6.93 14.66 9.36
CA PHE A 182 -8.24 14.34 8.81
C PHE A 182 -8.64 12.93 9.25
N CYS A 183 -8.55 12.66 10.56
CA CYS A 183 -8.51 11.28 11.06
C CYS A 183 -9.81 10.48 10.89
N GLY A 184 -10.94 11.13 10.67
CA GLY A 184 -12.21 10.44 10.52
C GLY A 184 -12.49 9.48 11.69
N ILE A 185 -12.62 8.20 11.40
CA ILE A 185 -12.80 7.14 12.42
C ILE A 185 -11.49 6.57 12.96
N GLY A 186 -10.34 7.14 12.61
CA GLY A 186 -9.02 6.81 13.15
C GLY A 186 -8.32 5.62 12.51
N THR A 187 -8.63 5.23 11.28
CA THR A 187 -8.03 4.03 10.62
C THR A 187 -6.53 4.16 10.45
N ILE A 188 -6.02 5.31 9.99
CA ILE A 188 -4.57 5.55 9.83
C ILE A 188 -3.89 5.52 11.20
N GLY A 189 -4.49 6.15 12.23
CA GLY A 189 -3.98 6.11 13.60
C GLY A 189 -3.91 4.68 14.17
N GLN A 190 -4.90 3.83 13.87
CA GLN A 190 -4.88 2.41 14.28
C GLN A 190 -3.72 1.67 13.63
N GLU A 191 -3.51 1.84 12.32
CA GLU A 191 -2.40 1.19 11.62
C GLU A 191 -1.04 1.73 12.09
N ALA A 192 -0.94 3.02 12.42
CA ALA A 192 0.25 3.60 13.03
C ALA A 192 0.56 3.00 14.42
N LEU A 193 -0.48 2.81 15.26
CA LEU A 193 -0.35 2.14 16.55
C LEU A 193 0.13 0.68 16.39
N LEU A 194 -0.43 -0.03 15.41
CA LEU A 194 -0.06 -1.41 15.12
C LEU A 194 1.35 -1.53 14.55
N ALA A 195 1.81 -0.53 13.78
CA ALA A 195 3.19 -0.40 13.32
C ALA A 195 4.18 -0.04 14.45
N GLY A 196 3.70 0.20 15.67
CA GLY A 196 4.56 0.47 16.82
C GLY A 196 5.01 1.93 16.95
N ILE A 197 4.42 2.87 16.22
CA ILE A 197 4.77 4.29 16.32
C ILE A 197 4.38 4.81 17.70
N PRO A 198 5.32 5.34 18.50
CA PRO A 198 5.08 5.64 19.92
C PRO A 198 4.18 6.84 20.15
N LYS A 199 4.19 7.86 19.26
CA LYS A 199 3.41 9.10 19.41
C LYS A 199 2.51 9.32 18.21
N ILE A 200 1.20 9.35 18.44
CA ILE A 200 0.18 9.46 17.39
C ILE A 200 -0.71 10.66 17.69
N PHE A 201 -0.81 11.58 16.75
CA PHE A 201 -1.65 12.77 16.82
C PHE A 201 -2.76 12.65 15.79
N LEU A 202 -4.00 12.67 16.25
CA LEU A 202 -5.17 12.59 15.40
C LEU A 202 -6.04 13.83 15.59
N SER A 203 -6.52 14.39 14.51
CA SER A 203 -7.50 15.47 14.60
C SER A 203 -8.50 15.43 13.44
N ASP A 204 -9.65 16.00 13.68
CA ASP A 204 -10.70 16.20 12.68
C ASP A 204 -11.50 17.44 13.04
N ILE A 205 -12.06 18.11 12.05
CA ILE A 205 -12.94 19.27 12.28
C ILE A 205 -14.31 18.84 12.80
N ASP A 206 -14.78 17.62 12.47
CA ASP A 206 -16.04 17.04 12.98
C ASP A 206 -15.81 16.41 14.36
N LYS A 207 -16.45 16.98 15.38
CA LYS A 207 -16.43 16.46 16.76
C LYS A 207 -16.91 14.99 16.85
N ARG A 208 -17.84 14.57 15.99
CA ARG A 208 -18.32 13.17 15.96
C ARG A 208 -17.21 12.23 15.44
N ALA A 209 -16.46 12.64 14.44
CA ALA A 209 -15.32 11.89 13.94
C ALA A 209 -14.27 11.69 15.04
N VAL A 210 -13.97 12.73 15.80
CA VAL A 210 -13.06 12.68 16.96
C VAL A 210 -13.53 11.65 17.99
N GLU A 211 -14.83 11.64 18.36
CA GLU A 211 -15.36 10.67 19.32
C GLU A 211 -15.35 9.24 18.77
N TRP A 212 -15.61 9.05 17.48
CA TRP A 212 -15.48 7.76 16.82
C TRP A 212 -14.03 7.26 16.82
N SER A 213 -13.10 8.16 16.52
CA SER A 213 -11.66 7.86 16.54
C SER A 213 -11.19 7.45 17.94
N LYS A 214 -11.59 8.15 18.99
CA LYS A 214 -11.28 7.79 20.39
C LYS A 214 -11.72 6.37 20.72
N ARG A 215 -12.98 6.03 20.43
CA ARG A 215 -13.54 4.70 20.70
C ARG A 215 -12.79 3.60 19.93
N ASN A 216 -12.47 3.84 18.67
CA ASN A 216 -11.74 2.89 17.85
C ASN A 216 -10.27 2.72 18.30
N MET A 217 -9.60 3.80 18.70
CA MET A 217 -8.23 3.75 19.21
C MET A 217 -8.12 3.03 20.56
N GLU A 218 -9.06 3.26 21.47
CA GLU A 218 -9.13 2.53 22.73
C GLU A 218 -9.35 1.03 22.52
N TRP A 219 -10.25 0.69 21.60
CA TRP A 219 -10.47 -0.69 21.20
C TRP A 219 -9.19 -1.31 20.61
N ALA A 220 -8.51 -0.62 19.69
CA ALA A 220 -7.28 -1.12 19.06
C ALA A 220 -6.18 -1.39 20.10
N LYS A 221 -5.96 -0.46 21.06
CA LYS A 221 -5.01 -0.64 22.15
C LYS A 221 -5.29 -1.93 22.95
N LYS A 222 -6.57 -2.18 23.30
CA LYS A 222 -6.98 -3.35 24.07
C LYS A 222 -6.92 -4.64 23.25
N ALA A 223 -7.51 -4.63 22.06
CA ALA A 223 -7.64 -5.82 21.20
C ALA A 223 -6.30 -6.38 20.72
N PHE A 224 -5.33 -5.49 20.45
CA PHE A 224 -4.00 -5.85 19.92
C PHE A 224 -2.89 -5.71 20.96
N LYS A 225 -3.22 -5.38 22.22
CA LYS A 225 -2.26 -5.21 23.33
C LYS A 225 -1.11 -4.25 22.97
N LYS A 226 -1.39 -3.23 22.20
CA LYS A 226 -0.40 -2.22 21.78
C LYS A 226 -0.39 -1.03 22.75
N LYS A 227 0.81 -0.50 22.98
CA LYS A 227 1.03 0.69 23.80
C LYS A 227 1.48 1.84 22.90
N GLY A 228 1.06 3.06 23.20
CA GLY A 228 1.45 4.28 22.50
C GLY A 228 0.71 5.49 23.06
N SER A 229 1.35 6.64 22.99
CA SER A 229 0.72 7.92 23.31
C SER A 229 -0.16 8.35 22.12
N VAL A 230 -1.45 8.49 22.36
CA VAL A 230 -2.41 8.91 21.32
C VAL A 230 -3.13 10.14 21.83
N ILE A 231 -3.00 11.23 21.09
CA ILE A 231 -3.71 12.50 21.34
C ILE A 231 -4.73 12.68 20.23
N ILE A 232 -6.00 12.89 20.60
CA ILE A 232 -7.11 13.03 19.64
C ILE A 232 -7.91 14.27 20.01
N GLU A 233 -7.98 15.23 19.10
CA GLU A 233 -8.62 16.53 19.36
C GLU A 233 -9.48 17.02 18.17
N THR A 234 -10.46 17.85 18.47
CA THR A 234 -11.20 18.56 17.43
C THR A 234 -10.36 19.75 16.97
N LYS A 235 -9.91 19.73 15.72
CA LYS A 235 -9.04 20.77 15.17
C LYS A 235 -9.18 20.85 13.66
N ASP A 236 -9.12 22.05 13.13
CA ASP A 236 -9.06 22.28 11.70
C ASP A 236 -7.63 22.07 11.20
N ALA A 237 -7.47 21.25 10.16
CA ALA A 237 -6.17 20.94 9.54
C ALA A 237 -5.46 22.19 8.98
N ARG A 238 -6.16 23.32 8.83
CA ARG A 238 -5.59 24.60 8.43
C ARG A 238 -4.89 25.33 9.58
N ASN A 239 -5.00 24.85 10.82
CA ASN A 239 -4.48 25.48 12.05
C ASN A 239 -3.76 24.46 12.94
N LEU A 240 -2.84 23.64 12.37
CA LEU A 240 -2.10 22.64 13.11
C LEU A 240 -1.09 23.29 14.08
N THR A 241 -0.82 22.61 15.19
CA THR A 241 0.14 23.03 16.21
C THR A 241 0.95 21.84 16.71
N GLY A 242 2.13 22.10 17.25
CA GLY A 242 3.04 21.08 17.77
C GLY A 242 4.19 20.79 16.82
N SER A 243 4.78 19.60 16.95
CA SER A 243 5.88 19.11 16.11
C SER A 243 5.72 17.63 15.88
N VAL A 244 5.94 17.17 14.65
CA VAL A 244 5.77 15.77 14.24
C VAL A 244 6.80 15.39 13.19
N GLU A 245 7.23 14.12 13.22
CA GLU A 245 8.19 13.58 12.27
C GLU A 245 7.57 13.38 10.89
N ALA A 246 6.33 12.86 10.82
CA ALA A 246 5.65 12.54 9.58
C ALA A 246 4.14 12.77 9.66
N ILE A 247 3.52 12.93 8.50
CA ILE A 247 2.08 13.02 8.34
C ILE A 247 1.62 11.92 7.37
N ALA A 248 0.59 11.17 7.75
CA ALA A 248 -0.10 10.24 6.85
C ALA A 248 -1.60 10.53 6.93
N THR A 249 -2.26 10.81 5.81
CA THR A 249 -3.63 11.29 5.85
C THR A 249 -4.41 11.03 4.55
N GLU A 250 -5.73 10.84 4.69
CA GLU A 250 -6.70 10.90 3.61
C GLU A 250 -7.69 12.04 3.91
N PRO A 251 -7.48 13.24 3.32
CA PRO A 251 -8.39 14.36 3.51
C PRO A 251 -9.72 14.16 2.78
N ASP A 252 -10.61 15.15 2.85
CA ASP A 252 -11.83 15.16 2.02
C ASP A 252 -11.46 15.00 0.54
N LEU A 253 -12.05 14.01 -0.12
CA LEU A 253 -11.86 13.69 -1.54
C LEU A 253 -12.97 14.27 -2.43
N GLY A 254 -13.87 15.07 -1.85
CA GLY A 254 -15.01 15.65 -2.53
C GLY A 254 -16.26 14.77 -2.50
N PRO A 255 -17.32 15.19 -3.22
CA PRO A 255 -18.60 14.53 -3.19
C PRO A 255 -18.54 13.11 -3.78
N ARG A 256 -19.39 12.22 -3.26
CA ARG A 256 -19.60 10.90 -3.86
C ARG A 256 -20.31 11.04 -5.21
N LEU A 257 -19.57 10.72 -6.27
CA LEU A 257 -20.07 10.77 -7.63
C LEU A 257 -20.44 9.36 -8.09
N GLN A 258 -21.72 9.17 -8.44
CA GLN A 258 -22.22 7.87 -8.94
C GLN A 258 -21.97 7.67 -10.45
N TYR A 259 -21.77 8.77 -11.18
CA TYR A 259 -21.54 8.78 -12.63
C TYR A 259 -20.52 9.85 -13.01
N ARG A 260 -19.90 9.67 -14.18
CA ARG A 260 -18.92 10.64 -14.69
C ARG A 260 -19.60 11.97 -15.02
N ILE A 261 -19.05 13.04 -14.45
CA ILE A 261 -19.51 14.43 -14.63
C ILE A 261 -18.76 15.10 -15.79
N SER A 262 -19.15 16.33 -16.14
CA SER A 262 -18.43 17.14 -17.10
C SER A 262 -17.03 17.49 -16.62
N GLU A 263 -16.13 17.86 -17.51
CA GLU A 263 -14.79 18.35 -17.14
C GLU A 263 -14.86 19.66 -16.34
N VAL A 264 -15.81 20.51 -16.67
CA VAL A 264 -16.01 21.80 -15.98
C VAL A 264 -16.37 21.56 -14.52
N ASP A 265 -17.38 20.70 -14.26
CA ASP A 265 -17.80 20.38 -12.88
C ASP A 265 -16.66 19.70 -12.11
N ALA A 266 -15.92 18.79 -12.77
CA ALA A 266 -14.76 18.13 -12.14
C ALA A 266 -13.66 19.14 -11.78
N LYS A 267 -13.36 20.10 -12.64
CA LYS A 267 -12.39 21.18 -12.37
C LYS A 267 -12.85 22.09 -11.22
N GLN A 268 -14.14 22.39 -11.10
CA GLN A 268 -14.68 23.17 -9.97
C GLN A 268 -14.48 22.45 -8.65
N ILE A 269 -14.84 21.15 -8.57
CA ILE A 269 -14.64 20.33 -7.36
C ILE A 269 -13.15 20.28 -7.00
N ILE A 270 -12.29 19.97 -7.97
CA ILE A 270 -10.83 19.89 -7.77
C ILE A 270 -10.25 21.25 -7.35
N GLY A 271 -10.76 22.37 -7.89
CA GLY A 271 -10.35 23.72 -7.49
C GLY A 271 -10.59 23.97 -6.02
N TYR A 272 -11.82 23.73 -5.55
CA TYR A 272 -12.18 23.86 -4.11
C TYR A 272 -11.30 22.99 -3.20
N LEU A 273 -11.10 21.72 -3.57
CA LEU A 273 -10.25 20.82 -2.81
C LEU A 273 -8.77 21.23 -2.83
N THR A 274 -8.31 21.77 -3.95
CA THR A 274 -6.93 22.28 -4.06
C THR A 274 -6.67 23.42 -3.07
N ASP A 275 -7.64 24.31 -2.85
CA ASP A 275 -7.50 25.39 -1.89
C ASP A 275 -7.46 24.88 -0.42
N LEU A 276 -8.28 23.86 -0.09
CA LEU A 276 -8.21 23.17 1.18
C LEU A 276 -6.81 22.56 1.38
N TYR A 277 -6.30 21.85 0.39
CA TYR A 277 -4.99 21.20 0.50
C TYR A 277 -3.85 22.20 0.58
N ARG A 278 -3.88 23.29 -0.16
CA ARG A 278 -2.89 24.38 -0.03
C ARG A 278 -2.87 24.97 1.38
N ALA A 279 -4.05 25.20 1.95
CA ALA A 279 -4.15 25.70 3.33
C ALA A 279 -3.63 24.67 4.35
N PHE A 280 -3.95 23.38 4.16
CA PHE A 280 -3.38 22.28 4.95
C PHE A 280 -1.85 22.23 4.84
N PHE A 281 -1.29 22.22 3.63
CA PHE A 281 0.18 22.14 3.45
C PHE A 281 0.91 23.33 4.08
N ARG A 282 0.34 24.54 4.01
CA ARG A 282 0.89 25.73 4.72
C ARG A 282 0.89 25.50 6.23
N SER A 283 -0.20 25.00 6.80
CA SER A 283 -0.30 24.69 8.23
C SER A 283 0.68 23.57 8.63
N ALA A 284 0.71 22.50 7.84
CA ALA A 284 1.61 21.35 8.05
C ALA A 284 3.09 21.74 8.02
N HIS A 285 3.46 22.79 7.25
CA HIS A 285 4.82 23.31 7.23
C HIS A 285 5.29 23.80 8.60
N GLY A 286 4.40 24.36 9.40
CA GLY A 286 4.73 24.83 10.75
C GLY A 286 4.97 23.71 11.77
N VAL A 287 4.43 22.52 11.55
CA VAL A 287 4.47 21.40 12.52
C VAL A 287 5.33 20.22 12.08
N LEU A 288 5.52 20.02 10.78
CA LEU A 288 6.34 18.94 10.26
C LEU A 288 7.82 19.27 10.40
N ASN A 289 8.62 18.31 10.89
CA ASN A 289 10.06 18.46 10.98
C ASN A 289 10.70 18.63 9.60
N THR A 290 11.81 19.36 9.50
CA THR A 290 12.57 19.49 8.25
C THR A 290 12.99 18.09 7.75
N GLY A 291 12.80 17.84 6.46
CA GLY A 291 13.04 16.51 5.86
C GLY A 291 11.92 15.50 6.10
N GLY A 292 10.95 15.81 6.98
CA GLY A 292 9.79 14.95 7.23
C GLY A 292 8.91 14.74 6.00
N ARG A 293 8.16 13.65 5.97
CA ARG A 293 7.30 13.27 4.84
C ARG A 293 5.82 13.47 5.14
N ILE A 294 5.08 13.86 4.11
CA ILE A 294 3.62 13.78 4.07
C ILE A 294 3.23 12.70 3.06
N ALA A 295 2.66 11.60 3.52
CA ALA A 295 1.98 10.62 2.69
C ALA A 295 0.49 10.95 2.66
N ILE A 296 -0.05 11.29 1.50
CA ILE A 296 -1.40 11.83 1.36
C ILE A 296 -2.14 11.16 0.20
N VAL A 297 -3.44 10.95 0.39
CA VAL A 297 -4.34 10.58 -0.70
C VAL A 297 -4.98 11.84 -1.25
N LEU A 298 -4.87 12.05 -2.55
CA LEU A 298 -5.52 13.13 -3.28
C LEU A 298 -6.57 12.56 -4.25
N PRO A 299 -7.67 13.26 -4.55
CA PRO A 299 -8.64 12.79 -5.52
C PRO A 299 -8.16 12.98 -6.96
N CYS A 300 -8.50 12.00 -7.78
CA CYS A 300 -8.50 12.09 -9.23
C CYS A 300 -9.92 11.81 -9.73
N ILE A 301 -10.55 12.74 -10.42
CA ILE A 301 -11.92 12.57 -10.92
C ILE A 301 -11.89 12.06 -12.37
N ASN A 302 -12.50 10.89 -12.59
CA ASN A 302 -12.77 10.35 -13.93
C ASN A 302 -13.94 11.09 -14.57
N ALA A 303 -13.68 12.24 -15.19
CA ALA A 303 -14.67 13.00 -15.94
C ALA A 303 -14.99 12.35 -17.29
N LYS A 304 -16.01 12.87 -18.01
CA LYS A 304 -16.40 12.36 -19.35
C LYS A 304 -15.28 12.50 -20.39
N SER A 305 -14.47 13.55 -20.28
CA SER A 305 -13.36 13.84 -21.20
C SER A 305 -12.02 13.22 -20.79
N GLY A 306 -11.89 12.70 -19.57
CA GLY A 306 -10.64 12.16 -19.03
C GLY A 306 -10.48 12.36 -17.54
N LYS A 307 -9.24 12.18 -17.05
CA LYS A 307 -8.90 12.32 -15.62
C LYS A 307 -8.56 13.78 -15.28
N VAL A 308 -9.16 14.30 -14.22
CA VAL A 308 -8.88 15.62 -13.67
C VAL A 308 -8.20 15.44 -12.31
N PHE A 309 -6.99 16.01 -12.17
CA PHE A 309 -6.12 15.86 -11.00
C PHE A 309 -6.03 17.15 -10.18
N VAL A 310 -5.72 17.02 -8.91
CA VAL A 310 -5.32 18.13 -8.05
C VAL A 310 -4.01 18.74 -8.55
N HIS A 311 -3.87 20.06 -8.45
CA HIS A 311 -2.60 20.74 -8.72
C HIS A 311 -1.60 20.44 -7.58
N LYS A 312 -0.49 19.75 -7.90
CA LYS A 312 0.41 19.10 -6.94
C LYS A 312 1.61 19.94 -6.49
N MET A 313 1.60 21.25 -6.73
CA MET A 313 2.68 22.10 -6.25
C MET A 313 2.26 22.78 -4.95
N PHE A 314 3.01 22.46 -3.89
CA PHE A 314 2.83 23.02 -2.55
C PHE A 314 4.14 23.65 -2.08
N ASP A 315 4.08 24.94 -1.69
CA ASP A 315 5.26 25.69 -1.30
C ASP A 315 5.95 25.08 -0.08
N GLY A 316 7.28 24.98 -0.12
CA GLY A 316 8.08 24.35 0.93
C GLY A 316 8.10 22.82 0.89
N TYR A 317 7.57 22.20 -0.19
CA TYR A 317 7.56 20.74 -0.35
C TYR A 317 8.02 20.30 -1.74
N ARG A 318 8.69 19.15 -1.78
CA ARG A 318 9.04 18.47 -3.03
C ARG A 318 8.36 17.10 -3.10
N PRO A 319 7.79 16.72 -4.25
CA PRO A 319 7.35 15.34 -4.48
C PRO A 319 8.51 14.36 -4.28
N VAL A 320 8.25 13.25 -3.61
CA VAL A 320 9.24 12.16 -3.47
C VAL A 320 9.10 11.23 -4.65
N SER A 321 10.21 10.96 -5.35
CA SER A 321 10.27 9.92 -6.37
C SER A 321 10.46 8.57 -5.69
N LEU A 322 9.44 7.72 -5.73
CA LEU A 322 9.42 6.44 -5.02
C LEU A 322 10.11 5.29 -5.79
N PHE A 323 10.44 5.52 -7.07
CA PHE A 323 10.91 4.45 -7.97
C PHE A 323 12.31 4.68 -8.54
N GLU A 324 13.11 5.55 -7.93
CA GLU A 324 14.46 5.87 -8.43
C GLU A 324 15.40 4.66 -8.45
N LYS A 325 15.25 3.76 -7.48
CA LYS A 325 16.05 2.51 -7.40
C LYS A 325 15.64 1.46 -8.44
N ILE A 326 14.53 1.66 -9.16
CA ILE A 326 14.11 0.78 -10.26
C ILE A 326 14.83 1.22 -11.54
N PRO A 327 15.56 0.35 -12.22
CA PRO A 327 16.28 0.69 -13.44
C PRO A 327 15.38 1.26 -14.54
N GLN A 328 15.89 2.24 -15.30
CA GLN A 328 15.12 2.95 -16.32
C GLN A 328 14.43 2.02 -17.33
N PRO A 329 15.08 0.96 -17.87
CA PRO A 329 14.43 0.06 -18.83
C PRO A 329 13.15 -0.59 -18.28
N TYR A 330 13.13 -0.94 -16.98
CA TYR A 330 11.95 -1.47 -16.32
C TYR A 330 10.87 -0.41 -16.11
N ARG A 331 11.26 0.80 -15.76
CA ARG A 331 10.32 1.92 -15.60
C ARG A 331 9.59 2.21 -16.91
N ASP A 332 10.32 2.20 -18.02
CA ASP A 332 9.76 2.43 -19.36
C ASP A 332 8.86 1.28 -19.81
N TYR A 333 9.34 0.04 -19.71
CA TYR A 333 8.60 -1.15 -20.11
C TYR A 333 7.29 -1.32 -19.35
N LEU A 334 7.33 -1.17 -18.01
CA LEU A 334 6.16 -1.31 -17.14
C LEU A 334 5.33 -0.03 -17.05
N LYS A 335 5.78 1.07 -17.68
CA LYS A 335 5.16 2.41 -17.65
C LYS A 335 5.00 2.92 -16.21
N ILE A 336 6.04 2.73 -15.38
CA ILE A 336 6.06 3.22 -14.01
C ILE A 336 6.08 4.74 -14.02
N ARG A 337 5.15 5.35 -13.30
CA ARG A 337 5.02 6.79 -13.13
C ARG A 337 4.95 7.13 -11.66
N ASN A 338 5.30 8.36 -11.30
CA ASN A 338 5.15 8.85 -9.91
C ASN A 338 3.68 9.09 -9.51
N THR A 339 2.74 8.83 -10.41
CA THR A 339 1.30 8.87 -10.16
C THR A 339 0.80 7.47 -9.84
N ILE A 340 0.45 7.24 -8.57
CA ILE A 340 -0.04 5.94 -8.10
C ILE A 340 -1.53 6.04 -7.85
N LEU A 341 -2.33 5.50 -8.78
CA LEU A 341 -3.79 5.49 -8.69
C LEU A 341 -4.30 4.16 -8.12
N ASP A 342 -5.21 4.24 -7.16
CA ASP A 342 -5.98 3.09 -6.67
C ASP A 342 -7.31 3.04 -7.41
N GLU A 343 -7.31 2.40 -8.58
CA GLU A 343 -8.44 2.25 -9.48
C GLU A 343 -9.32 1.03 -9.14
N GLU A 344 -9.44 0.67 -7.86
CA GLU A 344 -10.32 -0.44 -7.50
C GLU A 344 -11.75 -0.21 -7.98
N ARG A 345 -12.35 -1.30 -8.47
CA ARG A 345 -13.76 -1.31 -8.86
C ARG A 345 -14.63 -1.52 -7.63
N GLU A 346 -15.68 -0.74 -7.49
CA GLU A 346 -16.71 -0.92 -6.50
C GLU A 346 -17.91 -1.58 -7.19
N GLU A 347 -18.35 -2.74 -6.67
CA GLU A 347 -19.44 -3.54 -7.27
C GLU A 347 -19.28 -3.78 -8.79
N GLY A 348 -18.03 -3.97 -9.25
CA GLY A 348 -17.73 -4.19 -10.67
C GLY A 348 -17.67 -2.93 -11.54
N LYS A 349 -18.04 -1.75 -11.01
CA LYS A 349 -17.99 -0.46 -11.72
C LYS A 349 -16.70 0.31 -11.39
N ALA A 350 -16.15 1.01 -12.38
CA ALA A 350 -15.01 1.90 -12.15
C ALA A 350 -15.44 3.08 -11.26
N ARG A 351 -14.66 3.38 -10.22
CA ARG A 351 -14.89 4.56 -9.39
C ARG A 351 -14.76 5.85 -10.19
N VAL A 352 -15.65 6.80 -9.94
CA VAL A 352 -15.57 8.13 -10.53
C VAL A 352 -14.51 8.96 -9.81
N VAL A 353 -14.48 8.93 -8.49
CA VAL A 353 -13.41 9.52 -7.68
C VAL A 353 -12.40 8.42 -7.34
N VAL A 354 -11.19 8.56 -7.87
CA VAL A 354 -10.08 7.63 -7.71
C VAL A 354 -9.09 8.23 -6.72
N ARG A 355 -8.54 7.41 -5.84
CA ARG A 355 -7.49 7.78 -4.89
C ARG A 355 -6.14 7.85 -5.58
N GLU A 356 -5.45 8.97 -5.47
CA GLU A 356 -4.07 9.11 -5.87
C GLU A 356 -3.18 9.18 -4.63
N PHE A 357 -2.24 8.25 -4.50
CA PHE A 357 -1.27 8.22 -3.40
C PHE A 357 -0.06 9.07 -3.77
N CYS A 358 0.20 10.08 -2.96
CA CYS A 358 1.29 11.03 -3.15
C CYS A 358 2.17 11.09 -1.90
N VAL A 359 3.46 11.31 -2.11
CA VAL A 359 4.41 11.54 -1.02
C VAL A 359 5.18 12.84 -1.28
N TYR A 360 5.24 13.68 -0.27
CA TYR A 360 5.98 14.93 -0.29
C TYR A 360 6.99 14.96 0.84
N ARG A 361 8.12 15.63 0.61
CA ARG A 361 9.13 15.91 1.63
C ARG A 361 9.20 17.41 1.86
N LYS A 362 9.21 17.83 3.13
CA LYS A 362 9.47 19.21 3.53
C LYS A 362 10.92 19.56 3.22
N VAL A 363 11.15 20.69 2.55
CA VAL A 363 12.47 21.24 2.19
C VAL A 363 12.84 22.41 3.04
#